data_a0ac66aad11965312e37a29963d21146
#
_entry.id   a0ac66aad11965312e37a29963d21146
#
_cell.length_a   1.000
_cell.length_b   1.000
_cell.length_c   1.000
_cell.angle_alpha   90.00
_cell.angle_beta   90.00
_cell.angle_gamma   90.00
#
_symmetry.space_group_name_H-M   'P 1'
#
loop_
_entity.id
_entity.type
_entity.pdbx_description
1 polymer ?
#
loop_
_entity_poly.entity_id
_entity_poly.type
_entity_poly.pdbx_seq_one_letter_code
_entity_poly.pdbx_strand_id
1 'polypeptide(L)'
;MEYKGYELDTSFIQEQHHTNPRRLYSTTGADWQMRVDHERLRGERLARARAEMEADDLGALVVFAGANIRYITGSYQGNWKYNINIRYAVLPRNGEPYLFETAGSDMRNAMLDLPWMKDRIGPAMTWQWAEGAVGEMADKMVATVLDVLKQHGVEKEKIGIDNMDMPALHAFEKAGIKVVNGWPAMSRARVIKTPDEIELLKMSASIGDAAMWHIKHEWLRPGITERQIEAHVHKFMLDRGCEIIYDIIVASGGNTSPYRRWATDKLIQQGDLLIVDINAVGPGGYYIDFVRTMKCAAKMTQQEIDLYRETYDSLYAGLENLRPGMTSADVVSKFPEYDDDKYGTVTLQQFAHSIGITLYEGMWMSRAYSLKYPAEIKENMYFAIETFAGHPGLPQTCRLEENVLVSKDGPVIFTKMEHMEEAVGNYRTGDFHHPSLLGYPDSV
;
A
#
# COMPACT_ATOMS: atom_id res chain seq x y z
N MET A 1 19.92 21.70 -24.90
CA MET A 1 18.70 22.50 -25.23
C MET A 1 19.15 23.91 -25.49
N GLU A 2 18.76 24.53 -26.60
CA GLU A 2 19.12 25.91 -26.94
C GLU A 2 17.94 26.82 -26.61
N TYR A 3 18.22 27.93 -25.89
CA TYR A 3 17.23 28.96 -25.60
C TYR A 3 17.82 30.35 -25.87
N LYS A 4 17.24 31.09 -26.80
CA LYS A 4 17.68 32.43 -27.20
C LYS A 4 19.20 32.49 -27.57
N GLY A 5 19.73 31.45 -28.23
CA GLY A 5 21.13 31.38 -28.64
C GLY A 5 22.10 30.95 -27.54
N TYR A 6 21.61 30.57 -26.38
CA TYR A 6 22.43 29.98 -25.29
C TYR A 6 22.23 28.48 -25.27
N GLU A 7 23.34 27.74 -25.25
CA GLU A 7 23.33 26.32 -24.98
C GLU A 7 23.06 26.12 -23.49
N LEU A 8 21.87 25.61 -23.15
CA LEU A 8 21.52 25.31 -21.77
C LEU A 8 22.08 23.96 -21.42
N ASP A 9 22.90 23.92 -20.39
CA ASP A 9 23.29 22.67 -19.74
C ASP A 9 22.05 22.08 -19.04
N THR A 10 21.46 21.08 -19.68
CA THR A 10 20.29 20.37 -19.15
C THR A 10 20.67 19.16 -18.30
N SER A 11 21.97 18.87 -18.18
CA SER A 11 22.45 17.78 -17.30
C SER A 11 22.03 18.03 -15.86
N PHE A 12 22.12 19.28 -15.42
CA PHE A 12 21.65 19.74 -14.11
C PHE A 12 20.15 19.45 -13.86
N ILE A 13 19.28 19.64 -14.85
CA ILE A 13 17.85 19.38 -14.73
C ILE A 13 17.61 17.85 -14.64
N GLN A 14 18.27 17.08 -15.50
CA GLN A 14 18.19 15.61 -15.47
C GLN A 14 18.78 15.04 -14.18
N GLU A 15 19.82 15.68 -13.67
CA GLU A 15 20.49 15.28 -12.45
C GLU A 15 19.71 15.56 -11.17
N GLN A 16 18.89 16.58 -11.17
CA GLN A 16 18.07 16.98 -10.02
C GLN A 16 16.63 16.46 -10.06
N HIS A 17 16.28 15.70 -11.10
CA HIS A 17 14.90 15.25 -11.23
C HIS A 17 14.56 14.20 -10.18
N HIS A 18 13.49 14.48 -9.45
CA HIS A 18 13.04 13.77 -8.25
C HIS A 18 12.67 12.30 -8.47
N THR A 19 12.54 11.90 -9.71
CA THR A 19 12.22 10.51 -10.04
C THR A 19 13.42 9.70 -10.51
N ASN A 20 14.58 10.35 -10.65
CA ASN A 20 15.78 9.57 -10.57
C ASN A 20 15.97 9.19 -9.08
N PRO A 21 15.59 7.98 -8.66
CA PRO A 21 15.60 7.61 -7.25
C PRO A 21 17.01 7.56 -6.68
N ARG A 22 18.03 7.60 -7.52
CA ARG A 22 19.43 7.77 -7.10
C ARG A 22 19.73 9.17 -6.57
N ARG A 23 18.76 10.11 -6.63
CA ARG A 23 18.98 11.52 -6.32
C ARG A 23 17.88 12.16 -5.49
N LEU A 24 17.00 11.35 -4.87
CA LEU A 24 16.07 11.87 -3.89
C LEU A 24 16.81 12.32 -2.64
N TYR A 25 16.92 13.61 -2.47
CA TYR A 25 17.44 14.24 -1.27
C TYR A 25 16.43 14.16 -0.14
N SER A 26 16.24 12.99 0.46
CA SER A 26 15.55 12.94 1.73
C SER A 26 16.54 13.04 2.87
N THR A 27 16.17 13.69 3.95
CA THR A 27 16.98 13.82 5.16
C THR A 27 17.33 12.47 5.82
N THR A 28 16.65 11.41 5.39
CA THR A 28 16.85 10.04 5.88
C THR A 28 17.45 9.13 4.83
N GLY A 29 17.74 9.65 3.61
CA GLY A 29 17.61 8.81 2.44
C GLY A 29 18.85 8.49 1.65
N ALA A 30 20.01 8.98 2.02
CA ALA A 30 21.21 8.73 1.21
C ALA A 30 21.48 7.23 1.02
N ASP A 31 21.23 6.42 2.03
CA ASP A 31 21.58 5.01 2.00
C ASP A 31 20.54 4.11 1.32
N TRP A 32 19.25 4.44 1.40
CA TRP A 32 18.24 3.56 0.82
C TRP A 32 18.19 3.61 -0.70
N GLN A 33 18.43 4.77 -1.28
CA GLN A 33 18.49 4.93 -2.73
C GLN A 33 19.55 4.04 -3.38
N MET A 34 20.60 3.71 -2.63
CA MET A 34 21.68 2.82 -3.06
C MET A 34 21.32 1.33 -2.89
N ARG A 35 20.31 1.01 -2.09
CA ARG A 35 19.86 -0.38 -1.84
C ARG A 35 18.88 -0.89 -2.88
N VAL A 36 18.18 0.01 -3.57
CA VAL A 36 17.16 -0.31 -4.56
C VAL A 36 17.75 -0.16 -5.96
N ASP A 37 17.79 -1.25 -6.70
CA ASP A 37 18.09 -1.24 -8.12
C ASP A 37 16.82 -0.99 -8.92
N HIS A 38 16.60 0.25 -9.32
CA HIS A 38 15.38 0.66 -10.01
C HIS A 38 15.24 0.09 -11.43
N GLU A 39 16.34 -0.25 -12.08
CA GLU A 39 16.29 -0.91 -13.38
C GLU A 39 15.84 -2.37 -13.23
N ARG A 40 16.43 -3.09 -12.28
CA ARG A 40 16.01 -4.45 -11.92
C ARG A 40 14.57 -4.47 -11.45
N LEU A 41 14.19 -3.58 -10.51
CA LEU A 41 12.82 -3.44 -10.00
C LEU A 41 11.80 -3.31 -11.14
N ARG A 42 12.07 -2.42 -12.09
CA ARG A 42 11.21 -2.22 -13.27
C ARG A 42 11.15 -3.47 -14.14
N GLY A 43 12.29 -4.07 -14.44
CA GLY A 43 12.38 -5.29 -15.26
C GLY A 43 11.60 -6.46 -14.64
N GLU A 44 11.77 -6.69 -13.35
CA GLU A 44 11.09 -7.77 -12.63
C GLU A 44 9.56 -7.55 -12.55
N ARG A 45 9.11 -6.30 -12.29
CA ARG A 45 7.68 -5.97 -12.31
C ARG A 45 7.04 -6.20 -13.68
N LEU A 46 7.70 -5.76 -14.74
CA LEU A 46 7.22 -5.98 -16.12
C LEU A 46 7.19 -7.47 -16.47
N ALA A 47 8.22 -8.23 -16.09
CA ALA A 47 8.26 -9.67 -16.31
C ALA A 47 7.08 -10.39 -15.63
N ARG A 48 6.75 -10.01 -14.38
CA ARG A 48 5.60 -10.54 -13.66
C ARG A 48 4.27 -10.17 -14.31
N ALA A 49 4.09 -8.90 -14.69
CA ALA A 49 2.88 -8.47 -15.39
C ALA A 49 2.68 -9.24 -16.71
N ARG A 50 3.75 -9.46 -17.48
CA ARG A 50 3.71 -10.24 -18.72
C ARG A 50 3.38 -11.72 -18.49
N ALA A 51 3.94 -12.32 -17.46
CA ALA A 51 3.61 -13.71 -17.10
C ALA A 51 2.13 -13.90 -16.78
N GLU A 52 1.53 -12.95 -16.07
CA GLU A 52 0.09 -12.98 -15.78
C GLU A 52 -0.78 -12.66 -17.01
N MET A 53 -0.29 -11.81 -17.91
CA MET A 53 -0.96 -11.58 -19.20
C MET A 53 -0.96 -12.85 -20.04
N GLU A 54 0.15 -13.59 -20.05
CA GLU A 54 0.26 -14.87 -20.77
C GLU A 54 -0.68 -15.92 -20.17
N ALA A 55 -0.72 -16.03 -18.83
CA ALA A 55 -1.59 -16.96 -18.12
C ALA A 55 -3.09 -16.73 -18.41
N ASP A 56 -3.50 -15.46 -18.56
CA ASP A 56 -4.88 -15.09 -18.86
C ASP A 56 -5.16 -14.93 -20.37
N ASP A 57 -4.17 -15.21 -21.25
CA ASP A 57 -4.24 -15.05 -22.71
C ASP A 57 -4.68 -13.63 -23.10
N LEU A 58 -4.01 -12.61 -22.51
CA LEU A 58 -4.26 -11.20 -22.80
C LEU A 58 -3.28 -10.69 -23.86
N GLY A 59 -3.77 -9.97 -24.87
CA GLY A 59 -2.95 -9.29 -25.88
C GLY A 59 -2.31 -8.01 -25.33
N ALA A 60 -3.02 -7.32 -24.43
CA ALA A 60 -2.51 -6.15 -23.71
C ALA A 60 -3.23 -5.95 -22.39
N LEU A 61 -2.58 -5.15 -21.51
CA LEU A 61 -3.20 -4.51 -20.36
C LEU A 61 -3.34 -3.02 -20.63
N VAL A 62 -4.53 -2.47 -20.35
CA VAL A 62 -4.78 -1.03 -20.30
C VAL A 62 -5.13 -0.69 -18.86
N VAL A 63 -4.27 0.04 -18.19
CA VAL A 63 -4.40 0.29 -16.75
C VAL A 63 -4.65 1.77 -16.46
N PHE A 64 -5.66 2.04 -15.64
CA PHE A 64 -6.09 3.35 -15.20
C PHE A 64 -5.81 3.57 -13.70
N ALA A 65 -5.74 2.51 -12.91
CA ALA A 65 -5.40 2.62 -11.49
C ALA A 65 -3.94 3.07 -11.32
N GLY A 66 -3.73 4.16 -10.58
CA GLY A 66 -2.42 4.80 -10.42
C GLY A 66 -1.32 3.86 -9.94
N ALA A 67 -1.64 2.93 -9.05
CA ALA A 67 -0.69 1.90 -8.60
C ALA A 67 -0.28 0.94 -9.72
N ASN A 68 -1.21 0.52 -10.59
CA ASN A 68 -0.92 -0.34 -11.72
C ASN A 68 -0.11 0.40 -12.79
N ILE A 69 -0.46 1.67 -13.06
CA ILE A 69 0.35 2.54 -13.94
C ILE A 69 1.78 2.61 -13.41
N ARG A 70 1.94 2.91 -12.12
CA ARG A 70 3.26 2.97 -11.49
C ARG A 70 4.00 1.64 -11.52
N TYR A 71 3.32 0.54 -11.31
CA TYR A 71 3.92 -0.80 -11.31
C TYR A 71 4.59 -1.12 -12.64
N ILE A 72 3.94 -0.82 -13.77
CA ILE A 72 4.46 -1.14 -15.10
C ILE A 72 5.33 -0.04 -15.72
N THR A 73 5.22 1.23 -15.25
CA THR A 73 5.98 2.35 -15.82
C THR A 73 7.04 2.93 -14.90
N GLY A 74 6.90 2.76 -13.60
CA GLY A 74 7.72 3.45 -12.60
C GLY A 74 7.30 4.91 -12.35
N SER A 75 6.25 5.41 -13.01
CA SER A 75 5.85 6.81 -12.93
C SER A 75 5.33 7.21 -11.55
N TYR A 76 5.64 8.43 -11.11
CA TYR A 76 5.08 8.99 -9.88
C TYR A 76 3.58 9.24 -10.02
N GLN A 77 2.80 9.00 -8.96
CA GLN A 77 1.35 9.16 -9.02
C GLN A 77 0.87 10.61 -8.90
N GLY A 78 1.61 11.44 -8.19
CA GLY A 78 1.37 12.87 -8.06
C GLY A 78 -0.02 13.23 -7.54
N ASN A 79 -0.50 14.37 -8.00
CA ASN A 79 -1.80 14.93 -7.59
C ASN A 79 -3.03 14.17 -8.13
N TRP A 80 -2.83 13.26 -9.08
CA TRP A 80 -3.90 12.52 -9.76
C TRP A 80 -4.33 11.24 -9.03
N LYS A 81 -3.88 11.06 -7.80
CA LYS A 81 -4.21 9.89 -6.96
C LYS A 81 -5.70 9.64 -6.75
N TYR A 82 -6.51 10.66 -6.86
CA TYR A 82 -7.97 10.58 -6.67
C TYR A 82 -8.77 10.52 -7.97
N ASN A 83 -8.12 10.67 -9.12
CA ASN A 83 -8.78 10.76 -10.42
C ASN A 83 -8.23 9.69 -11.35
N ILE A 84 -9.00 8.64 -11.56
CA ILE A 84 -8.55 7.45 -12.31
C ILE A 84 -8.55 7.62 -13.83
N ASN A 85 -9.30 8.58 -14.39
CA ASN A 85 -9.50 8.71 -15.84
C ASN A 85 -8.76 9.91 -16.45
N ILE A 86 -7.67 10.33 -15.82
CA ILE A 86 -6.84 11.45 -16.28
C ILE A 86 -5.55 10.98 -16.94
N ARG A 87 -5.08 9.81 -16.53
CA ARG A 87 -3.87 9.17 -17.03
C ARG A 87 -4.11 7.67 -17.16
N TYR A 88 -3.39 7.02 -18.05
CA TYR A 88 -3.44 5.58 -18.24
C TYR A 88 -2.15 5.05 -18.86
N ALA A 89 -1.94 3.75 -18.77
CA ALA A 89 -0.83 3.10 -19.44
C ALA A 89 -1.32 1.88 -20.24
N VAL A 90 -0.61 1.56 -21.31
CA VAL A 90 -0.88 0.40 -22.16
C VAL A 90 0.37 -0.46 -22.16
N LEU A 91 0.25 -1.71 -21.77
CA LEU A 91 1.30 -2.71 -21.85
C LEU A 91 0.91 -3.77 -22.88
N PRO A 92 1.42 -3.72 -24.11
CA PRO A 92 1.25 -4.80 -25.08
C PRO A 92 2.04 -6.05 -24.63
N ARG A 93 1.52 -7.25 -24.88
CA ARG A 93 2.20 -8.51 -24.51
C ARG A 93 3.63 -8.59 -25.05
N ASN A 94 3.82 -8.19 -26.32
CA ASN A 94 5.10 -8.26 -27.03
C ASN A 94 5.82 -6.91 -27.13
N GLY A 95 5.49 -5.94 -26.26
CA GLY A 95 6.02 -4.58 -26.33
C GLY A 95 6.38 -3.99 -24.97
N GLU A 96 7.03 -2.84 -25.01
CA GLU A 96 7.28 -2.03 -23.84
C GLU A 96 6.06 -1.18 -23.50
N PRO A 97 5.87 -0.74 -22.23
CA PRO A 97 4.72 0.04 -21.83
C PRO A 97 4.69 1.42 -22.49
N TYR A 98 3.49 1.91 -22.73
CA TYR A 98 3.18 3.29 -23.13
C TYR A 98 2.50 3.98 -21.95
N LEU A 99 2.81 5.26 -21.74
CA LEU A 99 2.20 6.08 -20.71
C LEU A 99 1.50 7.28 -21.35
N PHE A 100 0.28 7.51 -20.98
CA PHE A 100 -0.49 8.68 -21.39
C PHE A 100 -0.77 9.53 -20.17
N GLU A 101 -0.17 10.73 -20.16
CA GLU A 101 -0.23 11.67 -19.06
C GLU A 101 -1.04 12.91 -19.42
N THR A 102 -1.57 13.58 -18.41
CA THR A 102 -2.19 14.89 -18.61
C THR A 102 -1.26 15.80 -19.42
N ALA A 103 -1.79 16.35 -20.49
CA ALA A 103 -1.01 17.20 -21.40
C ALA A 103 -0.39 18.41 -20.70
N GLY A 104 0.75 18.86 -21.18
CA GLY A 104 1.48 19.99 -20.64
C GLY A 104 2.60 19.62 -19.68
N SER A 105 2.57 20.12 -18.45
CA SER A 105 3.66 19.94 -17.48
C SER A 105 3.82 18.48 -17.04
N ASP A 106 2.71 17.76 -16.78
CA ASP A 106 2.77 16.40 -16.26
C ASP A 106 3.40 15.43 -17.29
N MET A 107 3.00 15.54 -18.56
CA MET A 107 3.62 14.75 -19.63
C MET A 107 5.12 15.08 -19.78
N ARG A 108 5.52 16.36 -19.69
CA ARG A 108 6.93 16.74 -19.79
C ARG A 108 7.74 16.26 -18.59
N ASN A 109 7.19 16.38 -17.39
CA ASN A 109 7.80 15.81 -16.19
C ASN A 109 7.98 14.30 -16.30
N ALA A 110 6.96 13.59 -16.74
CA ALA A 110 7.06 12.15 -16.97
C ALA A 110 8.18 11.78 -17.97
N MET A 111 8.36 12.56 -19.05
CA MET A 111 9.45 12.36 -20.02
C MET A 111 10.85 12.57 -19.41
N LEU A 112 10.97 13.49 -18.46
CA LEU A 112 12.23 13.73 -17.73
C LEU A 112 12.48 12.64 -16.69
N ASP A 113 11.42 12.22 -16.00
CA ASP A 113 11.45 11.26 -14.92
C ASP A 113 11.68 9.82 -15.41
N LEU A 114 11.20 9.52 -16.61
CA LEU A 114 11.22 8.19 -17.22
C LEU A 114 11.98 8.23 -18.56
N PRO A 115 13.28 8.58 -18.56
CA PRO A 115 14.04 8.74 -19.82
C PRO A 115 14.09 7.46 -20.65
N TRP A 116 13.94 6.30 -20.02
CA TRP A 116 13.92 4.98 -20.68
C TRP A 116 12.68 4.74 -21.56
N MET A 117 11.61 5.52 -21.34
CA MET A 117 10.36 5.40 -22.12
C MET A 117 9.87 6.72 -22.71
N LYS A 118 10.69 7.78 -22.76
CA LYS A 118 10.29 9.13 -23.17
C LYS A 118 9.55 9.19 -24.52
N ASP A 119 9.92 8.32 -25.46
CA ASP A 119 9.33 8.25 -26.81
C ASP A 119 8.00 7.47 -26.83
N ARG A 120 7.59 6.91 -25.70
CA ARG A 120 6.32 6.21 -25.49
C ARG A 120 5.42 6.91 -24.48
N ILE A 121 5.68 8.19 -24.22
CA ILE A 121 4.84 9.05 -23.37
C ILE A 121 4.06 9.99 -24.27
N GLY A 122 2.74 9.89 -24.22
CA GLY A 122 1.80 10.70 -24.98
C GLY A 122 0.85 11.52 -24.10
N PRO A 123 0.10 12.45 -24.70
CA PRO A 123 -0.89 13.22 -23.97
C PRO A 123 -2.13 12.40 -23.68
N ALA A 124 -2.66 12.57 -22.47
CA ALA A 124 -4.00 12.15 -22.11
C ALA A 124 -4.89 13.38 -21.88
N MET A 125 -6.16 13.21 -22.13
CA MET A 125 -7.21 14.18 -21.78
C MET A 125 -8.34 13.45 -21.07
N THR A 126 -8.84 14.05 -19.99
CA THR A 126 -10.01 13.49 -19.33
C THR A 126 -11.25 13.64 -20.21
N TRP A 127 -12.13 12.67 -20.12
CA TRP A 127 -13.47 12.72 -20.71
C TRP A 127 -14.56 13.00 -19.68
N GLN A 128 -14.32 12.71 -18.40
CA GLN A 128 -15.33 12.78 -17.33
C GLN A 128 -15.97 14.16 -17.18
N TRP A 129 -15.19 15.23 -17.38
CA TRP A 129 -15.66 16.61 -17.22
C TRP A 129 -15.80 17.36 -18.55
N ALA A 130 -15.93 16.62 -19.65
CA ALA A 130 -16.03 17.19 -20.99
C ALA A 130 -17.46 17.60 -21.38
N GLU A 131 -18.41 17.63 -20.44
CA GLU A 131 -19.81 17.97 -20.65
C GLU A 131 -20.43 17.24 -21.87
N GLY A 132 -20.89 17.96 -22.91
CA GLY A 132 -21.44 17.37 -24.11
C GLY A 132 -20.45 16.58 -24.97
N ALA A 133 -19.13 16.71 -24.71
CA ALA A 133 -18.08 16.03 -25.48
C ALA A 133 -17.58 14.72 -24.82
N VAL A 134 -18.20 14.25 -23.74
CA VAL A 134 -17.76 13.04 -23.00
C VAL A 134 -17.55 11.86 -23.93
N GLY A 135 -18.51 11.54 -24.80
CA GLY A 135 -18.41 10.42 -25.75
C GLY A 135 -17.31 10.60 -26.77
N GLU A 136 -17.15 11.80 -27.32
CA GLU A 136 -16.08 12.09 -28.30
C GLU A 136 -14.68 11.97 -27.65
N MET A 137 -14.52 12.44 -26.42
CA MET A 137 -13.24 12.35 -25.72
C MET A 137 -12.91 10.89 -25.36
N ALA A 138 -13.88 10.10 -24.93
CA ALA A 138 -13.71 8.67 -24.70
C ALA A 138 -13.34 7.93 -26.00
N ASP A 139 -14.00 8.23 -27.12
CA ASP A 139 -13.66 7.68 -28.43
C ASP A 139 -12.21 8.02 -28.84
N LYS A 140 -11.75 9.25 -28.60
CA LYS A 140 -10.36 9.66 -28.88
C LYS A 140 -9.35 8.90 -28.03
N MET A 141 -9.64 8.69 -26.74
CA MET A 141 -8.80 7.88 -25.85
C MET A 141 -8.69 6.44 -26.40
N VAL A 142 -9.82 5.82 -26.73
CA VAL A 142 -9.86 4.45 -27.26
C VAL A 142 -9.15 4.37 -28.61
N ALA A 143 -9.28 5.36 -29.49
CA ALA A 143 -8.53 5.42 -30.75
C ALA A 143 -7.01 5.41 -30.51
N THR A 144 -6.53 6.18 -29.52
CA THR A 144 -5.12 6.18 -29.13
C THR A 144 -4.65 4.81 -28.62
N VAL A 145 -5.46 4.15 -27.79
CA VAL A 145 -5.18 2.77 -27.33
C VAL A 145 -5.13 1.81 -28.52
N LEU A 146 -6.12 1.88 -29.42
CA LEU A 146 -6.20 1.03 -30.60
C LEU A 146 -4.98 1.17 -31.52
N ASP A 147 -4.44 2.40 -31.65
CA ASP A 147 -3.21 2.62 -32.45
C ASP A 147 -2.02 1.87 -31.82
N VAL A 148 -1.87 1.89 -30.50
CA VAL A 148 -0.85 1.10 -29.81
C VAL A 148 -1.09 -0.41 -30.04
N LEU A 149 -2.31 -0.90 -29.88
CA LEU A 149 -2.64 -2.30 -30.07
C LEU A 149 -2.31 -2.78 -31.50
N LYS A 150 -2.62 -1.97 -32.52
CA LYS A 150 -2.30 -2.25 -33.95
C LYS A 150 -0.79 -2.27 -34.19
N GLN A 151 -0.02 -1.35 -33.58
CA GLN A 151 1.44 -1.34 -33.71
C GLN A 151 2.07 -2.66 -33.23
N HIS A 152 1.42 -3.33 -32.28
CA HIS A 152 1.89 -4.59 -31.71
C HIS A 152 1.13 -5.83 -32.20
N GLY A 153 0.16 -5.67 -33.14
CA GLY A 153 -0.59 -6.75 -33.74
C GLY A 153 -1.53 -7.50 -32.79
N VAL A 154 -1.98 -6.84 -31.74
CA VAL A 154 -2.82 -7.42 -30.67
C VAL A 154 -4.24 -6.84 -30.60
N GLU A 155 -4.64 -6.04 -31.58
CA GLU A 155 -5.93 -5.33 -31.60
C GLU A 155 -7.16 -6.25 -31.68
N LYS A 156 -6.97 -7.53 -32.03
CA LYS A 156 -8.02 -8.55 -32.11
C LYS A 156 -8.04 -9.49 -30.89
N GLU A 157 -7.06 -9.35 -30.01
CA GLU A 157 -6.94 -10.17 -28.82
C GLU A 157 -7.78 -9.63 -27.65
N LYS A 158 -7.86 -10.39 -26.57
CA LYS A 158 -8.50 -9.94 -25.33
C LYS A 158 -7.62 -8.86 -24.67
N ILE A 159 -8.21 -7.76 -24.30
CA ILE A 159 -7.54 -6.64 -23.62
C ILE A 159 -8.02 -6.57 -22.18
N GLY A 160 -7.08 -6.76 -21.25
CA GLY A 160 -7.37 -6.63 -19.83
C GLY A 160 -7.42 -5.16 -19.41
N ILE A 161 -8.49 -4.73 -18.75
CA ILE A 161 -8.62 -3.38 -18.18
C ILE A 161 -8.86 -3.49 -16.68
N ASP A 162 -8.10 -2.74 -15.88
CA ASP A 162 -8.18 -2.80 -14.42
C ASP A 162 -9.34 -1.99 -13.85
N ASN A 163 -9.60 -0.83 -14.39
CA ASN A 163 -10.66 0.07 -13.96
C ASN A 163 -11.07 1.01 -15.08
N MET A 164 -12.36 1.24 -15.27
CA MET A 164 -12.88 2.24 -16.19
C MET A 164 -14.32 2.64 -15.85
N ASP A 165 -14.74 3.78 -16.36
CA ASP A 165 -16.12 4.24 -16.28
C ASP A 165 -16.96 3.77 -17.49
N MET A 166 -18.27 4.01 -17.42
CA MET A 166 -19.21 3.60 -18.47
C MET A 166 -18.92 4.25 -19.83
N PRO A 167 -18.61 5.56 -19.95
CA PRO A 167 -18.25 6.17 -21.21
C PRO A 167 -17.06 5.50 -21.90
N ALA A 168 -16.01 5.18 -21.14
CA ALA A 168 -14.85 4.45 -21.67
C ALA A 168 -15.23 3.04 -22.13
N LEU A 169 -16.00 2.29 -21.34
CA LEU A 169 -16.48 0.96 -21.73
C LEU A 169 -17.25 1.00 -23.07
N HIS A 170 -18.22 1.90 -23.20
CA HIS A 170 -18.98 2.07 -24.44
C HIS A 170 -18.11 2.43 -25.64
N ALA A 171 -17.06 3.24 -25.43
CA ALA A 171 -16.13 3.58 -26.49
C ALA A 171 -15.29 2.36 -26.93
N PHE A 172 -14.85 1.50 -26.02
CA PHE A 172 -14.18 0.24 -26.34
C PHE A 172 -15.10 -0.72 -27.09
N GLU A 173 -16.34 -0.88 -26.65
CA GLU A 173 -17.37 -1.71 -27.30
C GLU A 173 -17.64 -1.22 -28.75
N LYS A 174 -17.82 0.11 -28.91
CA LYS A 174 -18.01 0.76 -30.20
C LYS A 174 -16.82 0.54 -31.15
N ALA A 175 -15.59 0.52 -30.62
CA ALA A 175 -14.38 0.24 -31.39
C ALA A 175 -14.20 -1.26 -31.71
N GLY A 176 -15.06 -2.15 -31.21
CA GLY A 176 -15.00 -3.60 -31.40
C GLY A 176 -13.85 -4.28 -30.66
N ILE A 177 -13.30 -3.64 -29.61
CA ILE A 177 -12.23 -4.18 -28.80
C ILE A 177 -12.83 -5.13 -27.75
N LYS A 178 -12.29 -6.35 -27.66
CA LYS A 178 -12.73 -7.34 -26.67
C LYS A 178 -12.11 -7.07 -25.31
N VAL A 179 -12.85 -6.36 -24.47
CA VAL A 179 -12.43 -6.01 -23.09
C VAL A 179 -12.77 -7.13 -22.11
N VAL A 180 -11.84 -7.43 -21.21
CA VAL A 180 -12.03 -8.33 -20.06
C VAL A 180 -11.47 -7.67 -18.80
N ASN A 181 -11.85 -8.19 -17.62
CA ASN A 181 -11.32 -7.70 -16.35
C ASN A 181 -9.81 -8.02 -16.24
N GLY A 182 -8.98 -6.99 -16.25
CA GLY A 182 -7.52 -7.06 -16.10
C GLY A 182 -7.03 -6.94 -14.66
N TRP A 183 -7.92 -6.60 -13.71
CA TRP A 183 -7.56 -6.44 -12.31
C TRP A 183 -6.93 -7.70 -11.69
N PRO A 184 -7.46 -8.93 -11.91
CA PRO A 184 -6.85 -10.14 -11.36
C PRO A 184 -5.42 -10.38 -11.82
N ALA A 185 -5.09 -10.14 -13.08
CA ALA A 185 -3.73 -10.29 -13.61
C ALA A 185 -2.75 -9.34 -12.90
N MET A 186 -3.11 -8.05 -12.78
CA MET A 186 -2.29 -7.07 -12.08
C MET A 186 -2.18 -7.39 -10.58
N SER A 187 -3.24 -7.88 -9.97
CA SER A 187 -3.25 -8.28 -8.56
C SER A 187 -2.27 -9.45 -8.31
N ARG A 188 -2.30 -10.50 -9.13
CA ARG A 188 -1.37 -11.63 -9.01
C ARG A 188 0.07 -11.23 -9.31
N ALA A 189 0.30 -10.32 -10.27
CA ALA A 189 1.64 -9.81 -10.57
C ALA A 189 2.32 -9.14 -9.37
N ARG A 190 1.53 -8.49 -8.49
CA ARG A 190 2.03 -7.72 -7.34
C ARG A 190 2.15 -8.50 -6.05
N VAL A 191 1.44 -9.63 -5.91
CA VAL A 191 1.30 -10.31 -4.61
C VAL A 191 2.64 -10.88 -4.09
N ILE A 192 3.51 -11.35 -4.98
CA ILE A 192 4.85 -11.83 -4.63
C ILE A 192 5.84 -10.66 -4.82
N LYS A 193 6.52 -10.27 -3.77
CA LYS A 193 7.42 -9.11 -3.79
C LYS A 193 8.78 -9.45 -4.41
N THR A 194 9.35 -8.53 -5.16
CA THR A 194 10.73 -8.60 -5.63
C THR A 194 11.70 -8.17 -4.50
N PRO A 195 13.01 -8.47 -4.59
CA PRO A 195 13.96 -8.02 -3.59
C PRO A 195 13.96 -6.50 -3.37
N ASP A 196 13.83 -5.72 -4.45
CA ASP A 196 13.80 -4.26 -4.36
C ASP A 196 12.48 -3.74 -3.79
N GLU A 197 11.36 -4.40 -4.05
CA GLU A 197 10.08 -4.10 -3.38
C GLU A 197 10.17 -4.34 -1.88
N ILE A 198 10.85 -5.42 -1.46
CA ILE A 198 11.07 -5.75 -0.05
C ILE A 198 11.88 -4.65 0.65
N GLU A 199 12.93 -4.12 0.01
CA GLU A 199 13.70 -3.01 0.57
C GLU A 199 12.85 -1.73 0.72
N LEU A 200 12.01 -1.41 -0.25
CA LEU A 200 11.08 -0.27 -0.15
C LEU A 200 10.05 -0.45 0.97
N LEU A 201 9.54 -1.66 1.17
CA LEU A 201 8.62 -1.99 2.28
C LEU A 201 9.30 -1.85 3.65
N LYS A 202 10.56 -2.27 3.79
CA LYS A 202 11.33 -2.07 5.02
C LYS A 202 11.47 -0.59 5.38
N MET A 203 11.70 0.26 4.38
CA MET A 203 11.79 1.70 4.60
C MET A 203 10.49 2.30 5.06
N SER A 204 9.39 1.93 4.40
CA SER A 204 8.07 2.39 4.78
C SER A 204 7.73 1.96 6.22
N ALA A 205 7.99 0.71 6.58
CA ALA A 205 7.80 0.20 7.93
C ALA A 205 8.65 0.98 8.96
N SER A 206 9.91 1.28 8.65
CA SER A 206 10.80 2.03 9.54
C SER A 206 10.33 3.46 9.81
N ILE A 207 9.74 4.13 8.81
CA ILE A 207 9.16 5.47 8.98
C ILE A 207 7.93 5.40 9.91
N GLY A 208 7.08 4.39 9.72
CA GLY A 208 5.92 4.18 10.58
C GLY A 208 6.30 3.85 12.02
N ASP A 209 7.29 2.99 12.23
CA ASP A 209 7.84 2.69 13.57
C ASP A 209 8.31 3.96 14.27
N ALA A 210 9.08 4.79 13.56
CA ALA A 210 9.55 6.06 14.11
C ALA A 210 8.38 7.01 14.45
N ALA A 211 7.34 7.08 13.62
CA ALA A 211 6.16 7.88 13.92
C ALA A 211 5.44 7.37 15.18
N MET A 212 5.23 6.06 15.32
CA MET A 212 4.61 5.44 16.49
C MET A 212 5.45 5.67 17.75
N TRP A 213 6.78 5.61 17.65
CA TRP A 213 7.67 5.91 18.77
C TRP A 213 7.49 7.35 19.26
N HIS A 214 7.46 8.34 18.34
CA HIS A 214 7.22 9.74 18.70
C HIS A 214 5.82 9.96 19.30
N ILE A 215 4.80 9.26 18.80
CA ILE A 215 3.47 9.31 19.43
C ILE A 215 3.56 8.89 20.88
N LYS A 216 4.14 7.71 21.15
CA LYS A 216 4.18 7.13 22.51
C LYS A 216 5.03 7.95 23.48
N HIS A 217 6.18 8.42 23.04
CA HIS A 217 7.19 8.99 23.95
C HIS A 217 7.22 10.51 23.99
N GLU A 218 6.67 11.20 22.98
CA GLU A 218 6.76 12.66 22.90
C GLU A 218 5.41 13.35 22.80
N TRP A 219 4.47 12.81 22.01
CA TRP A 219 3.26 13.56 21.70
C TRP A 219 2.07 13.19 22.57
N LEU A 220 1.94 11.92 22.97
CA LEU A 220 0.82 11.43 23.77
C LEU A 220 0.87 11.99 25.19
N ARG A 221 -0.05 12.89 25.49
CA ARG A 221 -0.22 13.50 26.82
C ARG A 221 -1.67 13.92 27.04
N PRO A 222 -2.13 14.02 28.26
CA PRO A 222 -3.45 14.59 28.55
C PRO A 222 -3.57 16.01 28.00
N GLY A 223 -4.72 16.31 27.39
CA GLY A 223 -5.03 17.63 26.85
C GLY A 223 -4.62 17.86 25.39
N ILE A 224 -3.92 16.91 24.73
CA ILE A 224 -3.79 16.93 23.28
C ILE A 224 -5.06 16.38 22.64
N THR A 225 -5.43 16.84 21.46
CA THR A 225 -6.57 16.27 20.72
C THR A 225 -6.12 15.11 19.82
N GLU A 226 -7.07 14.22 19.47
CA GLU A 226 -6.83 13.17 18.47
C GLU A 226 -6.34 13.78 17.15
N ARG A 227 -6.97 14.88 16.71
CA ARG A 227 -6.60 15.59 15.48
C ARG A 227 -5.20 16.21 15.54
N GLN A 228 -4.72 16.62 16.70
CA GLN A 228 -3.35 17.10 16.85
C GLN A 228 -2.32 15.97 16.73
N ILE A 229 -2.63 14.77 17.24
CA ILE A 229 -1.78 13.58 17.01
C ILE A 229 -1.75 13.26 15.50
N GLU A 230 -2.91 13.21 14.85
CA GLU A 230 -3.01 13.02 13.39
C GLU A 230 -2.13 14.02 12.64
N ALA A 231 -2.22 15.32 12.96
CA ALA A 231 -1.43 16.37 12.32
C ALA A 231 0.09 16.19 12.53
N HIS A 232 0.50 15.79 13.73
CA HIS A 232 1.91 15.48 14.01
C HIS A 232 2.42 14.31 13.17
N VAL A 233 1.64 13.25 13.05
CA VAL A 233 1.98 12.08 12.22
C VAL A 233 2.09 12.48 10.76
N HIS A 234 1.12 13.22 10.21
CA HIS A 234 1.17 13.73 8.85
C HIS A 234 2.46 14.49 8.57
N LYS A 235 2.78 15.48 9.40
CA LYS A 235 3.99 16.26 9.25
C LYS A 235 5.24 15.39 9.32
N PHE A 236 5.33 14.53 10.34
CA PHE A 236 6.49 13.69 10.57
C PHE A 236 6.78 12.76 9.39
N MET A 237 5.76 12.12 8.85
CA MET A 237 5.90 11.19 7.74
C MET A 237 6.26 11.88 6.42
N LEU A 238 5.63 13.03 6.14
CA LEU A 238 5.98 13.84 4.95
C LEU A 238 7.41 14.36 5.01
N ASP A 239 7.87 14.83 6.17
CA ASP A 239 9.27 15.28 6.37
C ASP A 239 10.28 14.13 6.11
N ARG A 240 9.85 12.87 6.14
CA ARG A 240 10.70 11.68 5.94
C ARG A 240 10.50 10.99 4.60
N GLY A 241 9.85 11.66 3.67
CA GLY A 241 9.73 11.20 2.30
C GLY A 241 8.57 10.26 2.02
N CYS A 242 7.58 10.17 2.92
CA CYS A 242 6.30 9.58 2.55
C CYS A 242 5.66 10.43 1.46
N GLU A 243 5.19 9.77 0.42
CA GLU A 243 4.63 10.45 -0.75
C GLU A 243 3.18 10.87 -0.54
N ILE A 244 2.41 10.04 0.15
CA ILE A 244 0.99 10.24 0.39
C ILE A 244 0.65 9.73 1.79
N ILE A 245 -0.04 10.54 2.56
CA ILE A 245 -0.71 10.07 3.76
C ILE A 245 -2.13 9.70 3.33
N TYR A 246 -2.45 8.40 3.38
CA TYR A 246 -3.73 7.90 2.92
C TYR A 246 -4.81 8.10 4.00
N ASP A 247 -4.56 7.56 5.19
CA ASP A 247 -5.44 7.68 6.34
C ASP A 247 -4.63 7.51 7.64
N ILE A 248 -4.84 8.38 8.60
CA ILE A 248 -4.31 8.24 9.96
C ILE A 248 -5.47 8.20 10.91
N ILE A 249 -5.77 7.01 11.40
CA ILE A 249 -6.84 6.83 12.37
C ILE A 249 -6.28 7.07 13.77
N VAL A 250 -6.91 7.96 14.51
CA VAL A 250 -6.59 8.23 15.91
C VAL A 250 -7.88 8.19 16.69
N ALA A 251 -8.01 7.20 17.58
CA ALA A 251 -9.19 7.03 18.43
C ALA A 251 -8.77 6.86 19.89
N SER A 252 -9.36 7.62 20.80
CA SER A 252 -9.01 7.61 22.21
C SER A 252 -10.20 7.40 23.13
N GLY A 253 -10.00 6.69 24.23
CA GLY A 253 -11.03 6.45 25.22
C GLY A 253 -12.30 5.88 24.61
N GLY A 254 -13.45 6.51 24.85
CA GLY A 254 -14.74 6.06 24.31
C GLY A 254 -14.84 6.06 22.77
N ASN A 255 -13.96 6.76 22.04
CA ASN A 255 -13.93 6.70 20.59
C ASN A 255 -13.34 5.38 20.05
N THR A 256 -12.72 4.57 20.90
CA THR A 256 -12.24 3.24 20.53
C THR A 256 -13.37 2.19 20.49
N SER A 257 -14.54 2.47 21.09
CA SER A 257 -15.69 1.54 21.16
C SER A 257 -17.04 2.27 21.01
N PRO A 258 -17.76 2.16 19.90
CA PRO A 258 -17.33 1.49 18.66
C PRO A 258 -16.19 2.23 18.00
N TYR A 259 -15.31 1.48 17.35
CA TYR A 259 -14.08 2.00 16.77
C TYR A 259 -14.33 3.08 15.70
N ARG A 260 -13.93 4.32 16.04
CA ARG A 260 -14.08 5.46 15.16
C ARG A 260 -12.85 5.59 14.25
N ARG A 261 -13.07 5.53 12.96
CA ARG A 261 -12.00 5.49 11.93
C ARG A 261 -11.46 6.87 11.52
N TRP A 262 -11.71 7.91 12.27
CA TRP A 262 -11.17 9.26 12.00
C TRP A 262 -10.95 10.02 13.28
N ALA A 263 -9.91 10.84 13.30
CA ALA A 263 -9.59 11.70 14.43
C ALA A 263 -10.65 12.78 14.65
N THR A 264 -10.89 13.10 15.91
CA THR A 264 -11.84 14.13 16.34
C THR A 264 -11.15 15.21 17.15
N ASP A 265 -11.89 16.23 17.56
CA ASP A 265 -11.44 17.27 18.48
C ASP A 265 -11.50 16.83 19.94
N LYS A 266 -11.77 15.54 20.22
CA LYS A 266 -11.74 15.01 21.58
C LYS A 266 -10.38 15.22 22.20
N LEU A 267 -10.36 15.81 23.40
CA LEU A 267 -9.17 15.89 24.24
C LEU A 267 -8.86 14.50 24.82
N ILE A 268 -7.67 14.02 24.57
CA ILE A 268 -7.15 12.77 25.15
C ILE A 268 -6.95 13.00 26.65
N GLN A 269 -7.45 12.09 27.45
CA GLN A 269 -7.41 12.19 28.89
C GLN A 269 -6.40 11.23 29.51
N GLN A 270 -5.97 11.52 30.70
CA GLN A 270 -5.21 10.58 31.52
C GLN A 270 -6.01 9.29 31.68
N GLY A 271 -5.42 8.16 31.34
CA GLY A 271 -6.08 6.86 31.42
C GLY A 271 -6.82 6.42 30.16
N ASP A 272 -6.92 7.25 29.12
CA ASP A 272 -7.43 6.79 27.83
C ASP A 272 -6.49 5.75 27.21
N LEU A 273 -7.05 4.70 26.63
CA LEU A 273 -6.38 3.93 25.59
C LEU A 273 -6.43 4.74 24.30
N LEU A 274 -5.34 4.76 23.56
CA LEU A 274 -5.20 5.40 22.26
C LEU A 274 -4.89 4.33 21.22
N ILE A 275 -5.76 4.17 20.23
CA ILE A 275 -5.50 3.39 19.03
C ILE A 275 -4.99 4.36 17.97
N VAL A 276 -3.83 4.07 17.40
CA VAL A 276 -3.34 4.77 16.21
C VAL A 276 -3.09 3.74 15.11
N ASP A 277 -3.63 4.05 13.94
CA ASP A 277 -3.52 3.26 12.73
C ASP A 277 -2.92 4.15 11.62
N ILE A 278 -1.78 3.75 11.09
CA ILE A 278 -1.02 4.51 10.10
C ILE A 278 -1.14 3.84 8.74
N ASN A 279 -1.88 4.49 7.85
CA ASN A 279 -2.01 4.10 6.46
C ASN A 279 -1.35 5.16 5.56
N ALA A 280 -0.16 4.89 5.08
CA ALA A 280 0.59 5.86 4.29
C ALA A 280 1.44 5.22 3.20
N VAL A 281 1.75 6.02 2.19
CA VAL A 281 2.62 5.64 1.08
C VAL A 281 4.02 6.14 1.39
N GLY A 282 4.91 5.24 1.66
CA GLY A 282 6.31 5.52 1.88
C GLY A 282 7.11 5.71 0.58
N PRO A 283 8.43 5.73 0.68
CA PRO A 283 9.32 5.89 -0.46
C PRO A 283 9.07 4.86 -1.56
N GLY A 284 9.12 5.30 -2.81
CA GLY A 284 8.94 4.42 -3.96
C GLY A 284 7.50 3.93 -4.18
N GLY A 285 6.52 4.46 -3.43
CA GLY A 285 5.11 4.15 -3.58
C GLY A 285 4.64 2.94 -2.77
N TYR A 286 5.42 2.46 -1.81
CA TYR A 286 5.05 1.29 -1.01
C TYR A 286 4.38 1.69 0.29
N TYR A 287 3.25 1.03 0.56
CA TYR A 287 2.44 1.31 1.74
C TYR A 287 3.06 0.81 3.02
N ILE A 288 2.75 1.51 4.09
CA ILE A 288 2.73 1.01 5.45
C ILE A 288 1.29 1.00 5.93
N ASP A 289 0.95 0.00 6.71
CA ASP A 289 -0.35 -0.16 7.36
C ASP A 289 -0.11 -0.92 8.67
N PHE A 290 -0.11 -0.19 9.79
CA PHE A 290 0.07 -0.87 11.06
C PHE A 290 -0.48 -0.10 12.25
N VAL A 291 -0.92 -0.84 13.26
CA VAL A 291 -1.65 -0.32 14.41
C VAL A 291 -0.93 -0.62 15.72
N ARG A 292 -0.96 0.38 16.62
CA ARG A 292 -0.64 0.20 18.04
C ARG A 292 -1.73 0.80 18.92
N THR A 293 -1.97 0.13 20.05
CA THR A 293 -2.75 0.66 21.17
C THR A 293 -1.82 1.06 22.29
N MET A 294 -1.98 2.27 22.81
CA MET A 294 -1.12 2.87 23.82
C MET A 294 -1.95 3.39 24.98
N LYS A 295 -1.34 3.53 26.17
CA LYS A 295 -1.98 4.10 27.38
C LYS A 295 -1.51 5.54 27.61
N CYS A 296 -2.44 6.47 27.79
CA CYS A 296 -2.11 7.88 28.05
C CYS A 296 -1.85 8.12 29.53
N ALA A 297 -0.61 8.45 29.89
CA ALA A 297 -0.18 9.00 31.20
C ALA A 297 -0.72 8.26 32.43
N ALA A 298 -0.98 6.96 32.35
CA ALA A 298 -1.43 6.12 33.44
C ALA A 298 -0.94 4.68 33.27
N LYS A 299 -0.95 3.89 34.31
CA LYS A 299 -0.80 2.44 34.24
C LYS A 299 -2.06 1.79 33.69
N MET A 300 -1.90 0.68 32.99
CA MET A 300 -3.04 -0.13 32.56
C MET A 300 -3.71 -0.78 33.78
N THR A 301 -5.04 -0.81 33.76
CA THR A 301 -5.82 -1.64 34.68
C THR A 301 -5.67 -3.12 34.34
N GLN A 302 -6.00 -4.01 35.27
CA GLN A 302 -5.92 -5.45 35.00
C GLN A 302 -6.82 -5.86 33.83
N GLN A 303 -8.00 -5.27 33.70
CA GLN A 303 -8.92 -5.54 32.60
C GLN A 303 -8.33 -5.10 31.24
N GLU A 304 -7.64 -3.98 31.20
CA GLU A 304 -6.96 -3.50 29.98
C GLU A 304 -5.75 -4.38 29.63
N ILE A 305 -5.01 -4.85 30.65
CA ILE A 305 -3.92 -5.81 30.48
C ILE A 305 -4.44 -7.11 29.88
N ASP A 306 -5.52 -7.64 30.41
CA ASP A 306 -6.12 -8.90 29.95
C ASP A 306 -6.64 -8.75 28.50
N LEU A 307 -7.31 -7.64 28.19
CA LEU A 307 -7.76 -7.31 26.85
C LEU A 307 -6.59 -7.19 25.85
N TYR A 308 -5.54 -6.50 26.25
CA TYR A 308 -4.36 -6.32 25.39
C TYR A 308 -3.65 -7.65 25.10
N ARG A 309 -3.49 -8.50 26.14
CA ARG A 309 -2.90 -9.86 25.99
C ARG A 309 -3.72 -10.73 25.07
N GLU A 310 -5.03 -10.78 25.26
CA GLU A 310 -5.92 -11.52 24.37
C GLU A 310 -5.78 -11.09 22.92
N THR A 311 -5.73 -9.75 22.68
CA THR A 311 -5.52 -9.18 21.35
C THR A 311 -4.15 -9.56 20.80
N TYR A 312 -3.11 -9.47 21.60
CA TYR A 312 -1.73 -9.81 21.25
C TYR A 312 -1.60 -11.30 20.91
N ASP A 313 -2.06 -12.18 21.79
CA ASP A 313 -1.94 -13.63 21.62
C ASP A 313 -2.69 -14.11 20.36
N SER A 314 -3.84 -13.51 20.09
CA SER A 314 -4.60 -13.79 18.88
C SER A 314 -3.86 -13.36 17.60
N LEU A 315 -3.28 -12.17 17.61
CA LEU A 315 -2.48 -11.67 16.49
C LEU A 315 -1.32 -12.59 16.15
N TYR A 316 -0.53 -12.95 17.17
CA TYR A 316 0.66 -13.78 16.98
C TYR A 316 0.33 -15.24 16.66
N ALA A 317 -0.78 -15.78 17.18
CA ALA A 317 -1.26 -17.08 16.77
C ALA A 317 -1.62 -17.15 15.27
N GLY A 318 -2.23 -16.08 14.74
CA GLY A 318 -2.48 -15.95 13.30
C GLY A 318 -1.19 -15.78 12.51
N LEU A 319 -0.30 -14.89 12.99
CA LEU A 319 0.97 -14.55 12.35
C LEU A 319 1.89 -15.76 12.16
N GLU A 320 1.98 -16.66 13.14
CA GLU A 320 2.80 -17.89 13.06
C GLU A 320 2.41 -18.80 11.89
N ASN A 321 1.20 -18.68 11.37
CA ASN A 321 0.71 -19.44 10.22
C ASN A 321 0.96 -18.74 8.86
N LEU A 322 1.57 -17.55 8.84
CA LEU A 322 2.02 -16.90 7.61
C LEU A 322 3.32 -17.56 7.12
N ARG A 323 3.21 -18.78 6.61
CA ARG A 323 4.34 -19.61 6.15
C ARG A 323 4.06 -20.17 4.77
N PRO A 324 5.09 -20.39 3.93
CA PRO A 324 4.92 -21.08 2.66
C PRO A 324 4.25 -22.44 2.83
N GLY A 325 3.27 -22.74 1.99
CA GLY A 325 2.49 -23.98 2.03
C GLY A 325 1.30 -24.00 2.98
N MET A 326 1.14 -22.99 3.83
CA MET A 326 -0.10 -22.75 4.57
C MET A 326 -1.11 -22.04 3.67
N THR A 327 -2.35 -21.94 4.13
CA THR A 327 -3.43 -21.28 3.40
C THR A 327 -4.03 -20.12 4.21
N SER A 328 -4.77 -19.23 3.54
CA SER A 328 -5.55 -18.20 4.20
C SER A 328 -6.55 -18.77 5.23
N ALA A 329 -7.05 -20.01 5.03
CA ALA A 329 -7.91 -20.70 5.99
C ALA A 329 -7.16 -21.10 7.26
N ASP A 330 -5.90 -21.54 7.13
CA ASP A 330 -5.07 -21.90 8.28
C ASP A 330 -4.80 -20.68 9.16
N VAL A 331 -4.50 -19.53 8.59
CA VAL A 331 -4.33 -18.27 9.31
C VAL A 331 -5.62 -17.87 10.01
N VAL A 332 -6.72 -17.76 9.28
CA VAL A 332 -8.01 -17.28 9.80
C VAL A 332 -8.55 -18.20 10.91
N SER A 333 -8.29 -19.50 10.85
CA SER A 333 -8.72 -20.46 11.88
C SER A 333 -8.09 -20.26 13.26
N LYS A 334 -6.99 -19.49 13.34
CA LYS A 334 -6.27 -19.21 14.60
C LYS A 334 -6.83 -18.01 15.36
N PHE A 335 -7.54 -17.13 14.67
CA PHE A 335 -8.19 -16.01 15.34
C PHE A 335 -9.44 -16.50 16.08
N PRO A 336 -9.72 -15.99 17.31
CA PRO A 336 -10.89 -16.36 18.06
C PRO A 336 -12.18 -15.92 17.34
N GLU A 337 -13.25 -16.64 17.62
CA GLU A 337 -14.61 -16.17 17.30
C GLU A 337 -15.09 -15.34 18.47
N TYR A 338 -15.31 -14.06 18.24
CA TYR A 338 -15.92 -13.20 19.22
C TYR A 338 -17.44 -13.22 19.09
N ASP A 339 -18.10 -13.28 20.22
CA ASP A 339 -19.55 -13.09 20.33
C ASP A 339 -19.81 -11.57 20.43
N ASP A 340 -20.23 -10.96 19.31
CA ASP A 340 -20.48 -9.52 19.24
C ASP A 340 -21.59 -9.09 20.20
N ASP A 341 -22.59 -9.91 20.44
CA ASP A 341 -23.66 -9.63 21.42
C ASP A 341 -23.09 -9.62 22.85
N LYS A 342 -22.18 -10.54 23.15
CA LYS A 342 -21.54 -10.66 24.47
C LYS A 342 -20.52 -9.56 24.72
N TYR A 343 -19.72 -9.21 23.73
CA TYR A 343 -18.63 -8.25 23.89
C TYR A 343 -19.03 -6.81 23.58
N GLY A 344 -20.18 -6.60 22.96
CA GLY A 344 -20.70 -5.26 22.64
C GLY A 344 -19.80 -4.50 21.65
N THR A 345 -18.98 -5.21 20.88
CA THR A 345 -18.10 -4.65 19.86
C THR A 345 -18.26 -5.42 18.56
N VAL A 346 -17.95 -4.76 17.47
CA VAL A 346 -17.87 -5.42 16.17
C VAL A 346 -16.48 -6.04 16.05
N THR A 347 -16.43 -7.36 15.87
CA THR A 347 -15.18 -8.04 15.56
C THR A 347 -14.75 -7.76 14.14
N LEU A 348 -13.45 -7.76 13.89
CA LEU A 348 -12.94 -7.61 12.53
C LEU A 348 -13.36 -8.79 11.67
N GLN A 349 -13.95 -8.49 10.52
CA GLN A 349 -14.18 -9.48 9.48
C GLN A 349 -12.91 -9.80 8.70
N GLN A 350 -11.93 -8.92 8.76
CA GLN A 350 -10.62 -9.01 8.14
C GLN A 350 -9.56 -9.28 9.21
N PHE A 351 -8.70 -10.26 8.97
CA PHE A 351 -7.57 -10.58 9.85
C PHE A 351 -6.21 -10.30 9.22
N ALA A 352 -6.13 -10.35 7.89
CA ALA A 352 -4.94 -9.97 7.16
C ALA A 352 -5.30 -9.59 5.73
N HIS A 353 -4.47 -8.75 5.13
CA HIS A 353 -4.50 -8.50 3.69
C HIS A 353 -3.09 -8.28 3.16
N SER A 354 -2.87 -8.63 1.89
CA SER A 354 -1.62 -8.27 1.24
C SER A 354 -1.55 -6.77 1.04
N ILE A 355 -0.38 -6.20 1.26
CA ILE A 355 -0.07 -4.80 0.98
C ILE A 355 1.19 -4.68 0.12
N GLY A 356 1.38 -3.56 -0.52
CA GLY A 356 2.53 -3.28 -1.35
C GLY A 356 2.48 -1.90 -1.97
N ILE A 357 2.33 -1.82 -3.28
CA ILE A 357 2.13 -0.55 -4.00
C ILE A 357 0.68 -0.05 -3.90
N THR A 358 -0.22 -0.88 -3.37
CA THR A 358 -1.57 -0.51 -2.92
C THR A 358 -1.76 -0.95 -1.48
N LEU A 359 -2.69 -0.29 -0.78
CA LEU A 359 -3.08 -0.68 0.57
C LEU A 359 -3.65 -2.10 0.61
N TYR A 360 -4.42 -2.47 -0.40
CA TYR A 360 -5.00 -3.81 -0.55
C TYR A 360 -4.57 -4.42 -1.87
N GLU A 361 -3.90 -5.57 -1.81
CA GLU A 361 -3.45 -6.33 -2.98
C GLU A 361 -3.75 -7.82 -2.80
N GLY A 362 -4.05 -8.49 -3.91
CA GLY A 362 -4.09 -9.95 -4.02
C GLY A 362 -4.97 -10.64 -2.99
N MET A 363 -4.43 -10.89 -1.81
CA MET A 363 -5.10 -11.71 -0.80
C MET A 363 -5.72 -10.87 0.31
N TRP A 364 -6.97 -11.16 0.61
CA TRP A 364 -7.71 -10.64 1.76
C TRP A 364 -8.19 -11.84 2.61
N MET A 365 -7.82 -11.88 3.88
CA MET A 365 -8.13 -13.00 4.77
C MET A 365 -9.29 -12.64 5.69
N SER A 366 -10.38 -13.38 5.58
CA SER A 366 -11.60 -13.19 6.35
C SER A 366 -12.32 -14.52 6.58
N ARG A 367 -12.98 -14.69 7.73
CA ARG A 367 -13.84 -15.86 7.96
C ARG A 367 -14.96 -15.96 6.94
N ALA A 368 -15.42 -14.84 6.41
CA ALA A 368 -16.55 -14.80 5.46
C ALA A 368 -16.31 -15.67 4.21
N TYR A 369 -15.04 -15.80 3.79
CA TYR A 369 -14.73 -16.58 2.58
C TYR A 369 -13.44 -17.41 2.63
N SER A 370 -12.43 -17.07 3.46
CA SER A 370 -11.15 -17.79 3.44
C SER A 370 -11.28 -19.24 3.85
N LEU A 371 -12.20 -19.56 4.77
CA LEU A 371 -12.47 -20.96 5.19
C LEU A 371 -13.07 -21.78 4.04
N LYS A 372 -13.87 -21.15 3.17
CA LYS A 372 -14.51 -21.83 2.03
C LYS A 372 -13.64 -21.82 0.78
N TYR A 373 -12.86 -20.76 0.60
CA TYR A 373 -12.01 -20.53 -0.58
C TYR A 373 -10.56 -20.27 -0.12
N PRO A 374 -9.86 -21.28 0.40
CA PRO A 374 -8.50 -21.13 0.88
C PRO A 374 -7.56 -20.77 -0.27
N ALA A 375 -6.70 -19.77 -0.04
CA ALA A 375 -5.65 -19.39 -0.97
C ALA A 375 -4.28 -19.70 -0.38
N GLU A 376 -3.37 -20.22 -1.18
CA GLU A 376 -2.03 -20.64 -0.77
C GLU A 376 -1.16 -19.43 -0.41
N ILE A 377 -0.44 -19.52 0.71
CA ILE A 377 0.57 -18.57 1.15
C ILE A 377 1.92 -18.96 0.57
N LYS A 378 2.57 -18.01 -0.10
CA LYS A 378 3.84 -18.23 -0.78
C LYS A 378 4.94 -17.34 -0.23
N GLU A 379 6.18 -17.79 -0.39
CA GLU A 379 7.36 -16.97 -0.09
C GLU A 379 7.32 -15.62 -0.81
N ASN A 380 7.80 -14.58 -0.14
CA ASN A 380 7.80 -13.19 -0.58
C ASN A 380 6.41 -12.54 -0.73
N MET A 381 5.36 -13.15 -0.20
CA MET A 381 4.12 -12.40 0.08
C MET A 381 4.36 -11.47 1.26
N TYR A 382 3.69 -10.31 1.26
CA TYR A 382 3.77 -9.33 2.32
C TYR A 382 2.38 -8.92 2.78
N PHE A 383 2.16 -8.95 4.10
CA PHE A 383 0.85 -8.76 4.71
C PHE A 383 0.87 -7.68 5.78
N ALA A 384 -0.24 -6.96 5.90
CA ALA A 384 -0.72 -6.39 7.13
C ALA A 384 -1.60 -7.46 7.80
N ILE A 385 -1.28 -7.85 9.04
CA ILE A 385 -2.04 -8.81 9.84
C ILE A 385 -2.49 -8.12 11.13
N GLU A 386 -3.77 -8.19 11.42
CA GLU A 386 -4.41 -7.34 12.42
C GLU A 386 -5.46 -8.07 13.25
N THR A 387 -5.72 -7.53 14.43
CA THR A 387 -6.80 -7.99 15.32
C THR A 387 -7.37 -6.85 16.13
N PHE A 388 -8.61 -7.01 16.55
CA PHE A 388 -9.36 -6.03 17.31
C PHE A 388 -10.25 -6.75 18.32
N ALA A 389 -10.22 -6.31 19.57
CA ALA A 389 -11.05 -6.89 20.63
C ALA A 389 -11.55 -5.85 21.62
N GLY A 390 -12.67 -6.17 22.27
CA GLY A 390 -13.25 -5.41 23.37
C GLY A 390 -13.98 -6.34 24.33
N HIS A 391 -14.14 -5.90 25.57
CA HIS A 391 -14.84 -6.66 26.61
C HIS A 391 -16.11 -5.96 27.08
N PRO A 392 -17.17 -6.71 27.47
CA PRO A 392 -18.35 -6.13 28.09
C PRO A 392 -17.98 -5.36 29.36
N GLY A 393 -18.52 -4.16 29.49
CA GLY A 393 -18.24 -3.30 30.65
C GLY A 393 -16.93 -2.52 30.59
N LEU A 394 -16.06 -2.76 29.58
CA LEU A 394 -14.90 -1.93 29.30
C LEU A 394 -15.25 -0.97 28.14
N PRO A 395 -15.25 0.36 28.40
CA PRO A 395 -15.68 1.34 27.40
C PRO A 395 -14.64 1.61 26.32
N GLN A 396 -13.56 0.86 26.30
CA GLN A 396 -12.42 1.01 25.42
C GLN A 396 -12.03 -0.34 24.82
N THR A 397 -11.42 -0.30 23.64
CA THR A 397 -11.00 -1.51 22.90
C THR A 397 -9.52 -1.46 22.60
N CYS A 398 -8.97 -2.60 22.16
CA CYS A 398 -7.60 -2.77 21.72
C CYS A 398 -7.56 -3.21 20.27
N ARG A 399 -6.64 -2.65 19.47
CA ARG A 399 -6.31 -3.05 18.13
C ARG A 399 -4.81 -3.11 17.94
N LEU A 400 -4.31 -4.17 17.34
CA LEU A 400 -2.90 -4.40 17.06
C LEU A 400 -2.74 -4.93 15.65
N GLU A 401 -1.64 -4.56 15.01
CA GLU A 401 -1.34 -4.97 13.63
C GLU A 401 0.17 -4.98 13.41
N GLU A 402 0.62 -5.89 12.54
CA GLU A 402 2.00 -6.01 12.11
C GLU A 402 2.12 -6.08 10.60
N ASN A 403 3.20 -5.52 10.07
CA ASN A 403 3.59 -5.75 8.68
C ASN A 403 4.59 -6.89 8.60
N VAL A 404 4.28 -7.90 7.80
CA VAL A 404 4.96 -9.20 7.82
C VAL A 404 5.31 -9.69 6.43
N LEU A 405 6.59 -9.99 6.22
CA LEU A 405 7.07 -10.71 5.04
C LEU A 405 7.03 -12.21 5.31
N VAL A 406 6.48 -12.97 4.38
CA VAL A 406 6.57 -14.44 4.38
C VAL A 406 7.94 -14.84 3.82
N SER A 407 8.86 -15.28 4.67
CA SER A 407 10.12 -15.86 4.23
C SER A 407 10.03 -17.39 4.10
N LYS A 408 11.04 -18.01 3.49
CA LYS A 408 11.14 -19.48 3.41
C LYS A 408 11.13 -20.15 4.79
N ASP A 409 11.66 -19.45 5.81
CA ASP A 409 11.79 -19.95 7.19
C ASP A 409 10.60 -19.57 8.08
N GLY A 410 9.67 -18.76 7.58
CA GLY A 410 8.48 -18.28 8.27
C GLY A 410 8.28 -16.77 8.21
N PRO A 411 7.40 -16.23 9.05
CA PRO A 411 7.07 -14.79 9.04
C PRO A 411 8.24 -13.94 9.56
N VAL A 412 8.50 -12.81 8.89
CA VAL A 412 9.48 -11.79 9.30
C VAL A 412 8.73 -10.48 9.49
N ILE A 413 8.64 -10.02 10.73
CA ILE A 413 7.95 -8.79 11.10
C ILE A 413 8.85 -7.59 10.75
N PHE A 414 8.31 -6.64 9.98
CA PHE A 414 9.01 -5.41 9.62
C PHE A 414 8.72 -4.25 10.59
N THR A 415 7.54 -4.21 11.17
CA THR A 415 7.16 -3.26 12.23
C THR A 415 7.79 -3.67 13.55
N LYS A 416 8.47 -2.74 14.23
CA LYS A 416 9.29 -3.03 15.42
C LYS A 416 8.95 -2.18 16.64
N MET A 417 7.95 -1.30 16.50
CA MET A 417 7.45 -0.52 17.62
C MET A 417 6.99 -1.45 18.74
N GLU A 418 7.51 -1.22 19.94
CA GLU A 418 7.20 -2.07 21.09
C GLU A 418 5.71 -2.04 21.45
N HIS A 419 5.23 -3.16 21.93
CA HIS A 419 3.93 -3.31 22.57
C HIS A 419 3.93 -2.69 23.98
N MET A 420 2.78 -2.70 24.66
CA MET A 420 2.68 -2.24 26.03
C MET A 420 3.32 -3.26 26.99
N GLU A 421 4.46 -2.89 27.58
CA GLU A 421 5.24 -3.76 28.48
C GLU A 421 4.42 -4.27 29.66
N GLU A 422 3.53 -3.45 30.22
CA GLU A 422 2.64 -3.84 31.32
C GLU A 422 1.72 -5.01 30.95
N ALA A 423 1.35 -5.11 29.67
CA ALA A 423 0.46 -6.16 29.19
C ALA A 423 1.24 -7.43 28.79
N VAL A 424 2.32 -7.28 28.02
CA VAL A 424 3.02 -8.41 27.41
C VAL A 424 4.36 -8.73 28.08
N GLY A 425 4.76 -7.93 29.09
CA GLY A 425 6.01 -8.14 29.81
C GLY A 425 7.24 -8.02 28.91
N ASN A 426 8.29 -8.77 29.24
CA ASN A 426 9.52 -8.82 28.46
C ASN A 426 9.41 -9.65 27.16
N TYR A 427 8.21 -9.90 26.65
CA TYR A 427 8.00 -10.55 25.36
C TYR A 427 8.63 -9.82 24.18
N ARG A 428 9.20 -8.64 24.38
CA ARG A 428 10.01 -7.93 23.38
C ARG A 428 11.03 -8.78 22.67
N THR A 429 11.56 -9.75 23.38
CA THR A 429 12.68 -10.58 22.97
C THR A 429 12.43 -12.04 23.28
N GLY A 430 11.21 -12.36 23.70
CA GLY A 430 10.81 -13.73 23.94
C GLY A 430 10.74 -14.53 22.66
N ASP A 431 10.26 -15.72 22.77
CA ASP A 431 10.26 -16.75 21.73
C ASP A 431 9.58 -16.34 20.42
N PHE A 432 8.73 -15.30 20.44
CA PHE A 432 8.07 -14.76 19.24
C PHE A 432 8.92 -13.78 18.43
N HIS A 433 9.96 -13.22 19.00
CA HIS A 433 10.87 -12.30 18.33
C HIS A 433 12.26 -12.93 18.19
N HIS A 434 12.29 -14.20 17.78
CA HIS A 434 13.55 -14.79 17.35
C HIS A 434 14.24 -13.83 16.37
N PRO A 435 15.56 -13.60 16.45
CA PRO A 435 16.27 -12.68 15.56
C PRO A 435 15.94 -12.88 14.08
N SER A 436 15.69 -14.12 13.65
CA SER A 436 15.25 -14.44 12.29
C SER A 436 13.89 -13.84 11.94
N LEU A 437 12.95 -13.75 12.89
CA LEU A 437 11.64 -13.11 12.68
C LEU A 437 11.73 -11.58 12.61
N LEU A 438 12.77 -11.00 13.18
CA LEU A 438 13.04 -9.56 13.11
C LEU A 438 13.85 -9.17 11.87
N GLY A 439 14.24 -10.13 11.03
CA GLY A 439 15.06 -9.88 9.85
C GLY A 439 16.52 -9.55 10.15
N TYR A 440 16.99 -9.84 11.36
CA TYR A 440 18.41 -9.78 11.68
C TYR A 440 19.07 -11.13 11.35
N PRO A 441 20.24 -11.15 10.73
CA PRO A 441 21.00 -12.40 10.56
C PRO A 441 21.38 -12.97 11.92
N ASP A 442 21.41 -14.30 12.03
CA ASP A 442 21.76 -15.06 13.25
C ASP A 442 23.17 -14.78 13.82
N SER A 443 23.87 -13.82 13.26
CA SER A 443 25.21 -13.44 13.63
C SER A 443 25.30 -11.94 13.96
N VAL A 444 24.89 -11.56 15.14
CA VAL A 444 25.43 -10.38 15.84
C VAL A 444 25.75 -10.79 17.28
#